data_c15fe0e1172d6d8735dfb4f601709dc2
#
_entry.id   c15fe0e1172d6d8735dfb4f601709dc2
#
_cell.length_a   1.000
_cell.length_b   1.000
_cell.length_c   1.000
_cell.angle_alpha   90.00
_cell.angle_beta   90.00
_cell.angle_gamma   90.00
#
_symmetry.space_group_name_H-M   'P 1'
#
loop_
_entity.id
_entity.type
_entity.pdbx_description
1 polymer ?
#
loop_
_entity_poly.entity_id
_entity_poly.type
_entity_poly.pdbx_seq_one_letter_code
_entity_poly.pdbx_strand_id
1 'polypeptide(L)'
;MEDQEWIAGKHSLLEALRAGRTINKIWVAEGAQKHLTQPILAEAKNRGIIVQFVDKRKLDQMAPGMQHQGVVAQAAPYAYVEVEDLLAKAADRGESPFLLILDEIEDPHNLGSILRTAECTGVHGVIIPKRRSAAVTATVSKTSAGAVEYVPVSRVTNLVQTIEQLKQSGVWVVGTDVEAKEEIYQGGNIFTGPVAIVIGNENKGMGRLVRETCDVLLKLPMNGRLNSLNASVAAGVVMYEVLRRRRAEG
;
A
#
# COMPACT_ATOMS: atom_id res chain seq x y z
N MET A 1 -27.53 -0.47 -2.68
CA MET A 1 -26.80 -1.77 -2.62
C MET A 1 -25.45 -1.39 -2.06
N GLU A 2 -25.12 -1.87 -0.86
CA GLU A 2 -23.79 -1.65 -0.29
C GLU A 2 -22.75 -2.19 -1.27
N ASP A 3 -21.79 -1.37 -1.63
CA ASP A 3 -20.65 -1.76 -2.47
C ASP A 3 -19.91 -2.89 -1.76
N GLN A 4 -20.08 -4.11 -2.25
CA GLN A 4 -19.45 -5.29 -1.68
C GLN A 4 -18.13 -5.50 -2.38
N GLU A 5 -17.08 -5.77 -1.62
CA GLU A 5 -15.77 -6.04 -2.15
C GLU A 5 -15.44 -7.53 -2.10
N TRP A 6 -14.77 -8.03 -3.11
CA TRP A 6 -14.35 -9.41 -3.21
C TRP A 6 -12.89 -9.57 -2.85
N ILE A 7 -12.57 -10.46 -1.91
CA ILE A 7 -11.21 -10.88 -1.61
C ILE A 7 -11.01 -12.28 -2.20
N ALA A 8 -10.02 -12.42 -3.08
CA ALA A 8 -9.68 -13.69 -3.71
C ALA A 8 -8.24 -14.09 -3.41
N GLY A 9 -8.05 -15.36 -3.05
CA GLY A 9 -6.74 -15.93 -2.72
C GLY A 9 -6.51 -16.12 -1.24
N LYS A 10 -5.76 -17.17 -0.90
CA LYS A 10 -5.59 -17.66 0.48
C LYS A 10 -4.87 -16.67 1.38
N HIS A 11 -3.77 -16.09 0.90
CA HIS A 11 -2.97 -15.15 1.70
C HIS A 11 -3.75 -13.86 1.97
N SER A 12 -4.33 -13.24 0.93
CA SER A 12 -5.10 -12.01 1.09
C SER A 12 -6.28 -12.17 2.05
N LEU A 13 -7.00 -13.31 1.95
CA LEU A 13 -8.12 -13.58 2.84
C LEU A 13 -7.66 -13.84 4.28
N LEU A 14 -6.59 -14.60 4.47
CA LEU A 14 -6.06 -14.88 5.80
C LEU A 14 -5.58 -13.59 6.50
N GLU A 15 -4.88 -12.71 5.78
CA GLU A 15 -4.43 -11.44 6.35
C GLU A 15 -5.60 -10.49 6.62
N ALA A 16 -6.62 -10.42 5.76
CA ALA A 16 -7.84 -9.68 6.01
C ALA A 16 -8.57 -10.18 7.28
N LEU A 17 -8.65 -11.50 7.47
CA LEU A 17 -9.19 -12.08 8.69
C LEU A 17 -8.36 -11.68 9.91
N ARG A 18 -7.04 -11.83 9.88
CA ARG A 18 -6.13 -11.49 11.00
C ARG A 18 -6.18 -10.01 11.36
N ALA A 19 -6.22 -9.14 10.36
CA ALA A 19 -6.30 -7.69 10.54
C ALA A 19 -7.67 -7.21 11.07
N GLY A 20 -8.64 -8.09 11.21
CA GLY A 20 -9.95 -7.72 11.77
C GLY A 20 -10.94 -7.20 10.75
N ARG A 21 -10.65 -7.25 9.43
CA ARG A 21 -11.58 -6.78 8.40
C ARG A 21 -12.94 -7.48 8.50
N THR A 22 -14.02 -6.75 8.26
CA THR A 22 -15.38 -7.30 8.27
C THR A 22 -15.57 -8.16 7.02
N ILE A 23 -15.69 -9.48 7.25
CA ILE A 23 -15.96 -10.48 6.22
C ILE A 23 -17.41 -10.98 6.40
N ASN A 24 -18.22 -10.83 5.37
CA ASN A 24 -19.62 -11.23 5.41
C ASN A 24 -19.79 -12.74 5.20
N LYS A 25 -19.05 -13.30 4.25
CA LYS A 25 -19.14 -14.72 3.90
C LYS A 25 -17.89 -15.20 3.17
N ILE A 26 -17.55 -16.46 3.36
CA ILE A 26 -16.42 -17.11 2.71
C ILE A 26 -16.93 -18.31 1.91
N TRP A 27 -16.42 -18.48 0.69
CA TRP A 27 -16.64 -19.67 -0.14
C TRP A 27 -15.32 -20.39 -0.37
N VAL A 28 -15.34 -21.71 -0.19
CA VAL A 28 -14.18 -22.58 -0.34
C VAL A 28 -14.52 -23.63 -1.40
N ALA A 29 -13.60 -23.88 -2.32
CA ALA A 29 -13.78 -24.92 -3.33
C ALA A 29 -13.81 -26.32 -2.69
N GLU A 30 -14.74 -27.14 -3.10
CA GLU A 30 -14.73 -28.59 -2.81
C GLU A 30 -13.42 -29.16 -3.37
N GLY A 31 -12.68 -29.93 -2.55
CA GLY A 31 -11.37 -30.47 -2.95
C GLY A 31 -10.18 -29.49 -2.78
N ALA A 32 -10.38 -28.28 -2.27
CA ALA A 32 -9.28 -27.41 -1.91
C ALA A 32 -8.35 -28.09 -0.88
N GLN A 33 -7.04 -27.88 -1.04
CA GLN A 33 -6.03 -28.51 -0.17
C GLN A 33 -6.25 -28.11 1.30
N LYS A 34 -6.66 -29.08 2.12
CA LYS A 34 -7.05 -28.86 3.53
C LYS A 34 -6.00 -28.11 4.34
N HIS A 35 -4.72 -28.46 4.21
CA HIS A 35 -3.65 -27.80 4.96
C HIS A 35 -3.50 -26.31 4.65
N LEU A 36 -3.90 -25.87 3.44
CA LEU A 36 -3.84 -24.45 3.02
C LEU A 36 -5.10 -23.67 3.40
N THR A 37 -6.23 -24.33 3.57
CA THR A 37 -7.51 -23.68 3.92
C THR A 37 -7.80 -23.73 5.41
N GLN A 38 -7.16 -24.65 6.15
CA GLN A 38 -7.38 -24.84 7.58
C GLN A 38 -7.19 -23.57 8.43
N PRO A 39 -6.14 -22.74 8.21
CA PRO A 39 -6.00 -21.47 8.95
C PRO A 39 -7.18 -20.51 8.72
N ILE A 40 -7.68 -20.42 7.47
CA ILE A 40 -8.85 -19.58 7.12
C ILE A 40 -10.10 -20.11 7.83
N LEU A 41 -10.31 -21.44 7.81
CA LEU A 41 -11.47 -22.07 8.46
C LEU A 41 -11.44 -21.89 9.98
N ALA A 42 -10.27 -21.94 10.59
CA ALA A 42 -10.09 -21.70 12.03
C ALA A 42 -10.44 -20.26 12.38
N GLU A 43 -9.90 -19.28 11.66
CA GLU A 43 -10.21 -17.86 11.88
C GLU A 43 -11.69 -17.55 11.63
N ALA A 44 -12.26 -18.09 10.55
CA ALA A 44 -13.68 -17.94 10.25
C ALA A 44 -14.56 -18.49 11.37
N LYS A 45 -14.23 -19.66 11.92
CA LYS A 45 -14.93 -20.26 13.05
C LYS A 45 -14.86 -19.39 14.31
N ASN A 46 -13.64 -18.91 14.65
CA ASN A 46 -13.44 -18.07 15.83
C ASN A 46 -14.24 -16.76 15.75
N ARG A 47 -14.47 -16.25 14.54
CA ARG A 47 -15.20 -15.01 14.28
C ARG A 47 -16.67 -15.19 13.91
N GLY A 48 -17.17 -16.43 13.91
CA GLY A 48 -18.56 -16.74 13.56
C GLY A 48 -18.93 -16.45 12.10
N ILE A 49 -17.94 -16.44 11.19
CA ILE A 49 -18.15 -16.13 9.76
C ILE A 49 -18.67 -17.39 9.05
N ILE A 50 -19.72 -17.21 8.24
CA ILE A 50 -20.31 -18.30 7.46
C ILE A 50 -19.35 -18.75 6.38
N VAL A 51 -19.02 -20.04 6.37
CA VAL A 51 -18.22 -20.69 5.31
C VAL A 51 -19.11 -21.65 4.52
N GLN A 52 -19.07 -21.52 3.19
CA GLN A 52 -19.81 -22.40 2.28
C GLN A 52 -18.82 -23.13 1.35
N PHE A 53 -18.92 -24.45 1.28
CA PHE A 53 -18.19 -25.25 0.31
C PHE A 53 -18.98 -25.29 -1.00
N VAL A 54 -18.29 -25.07 -2.13
CA VAL A 54 -18.90 -24.99 -3.46
C VAL A 54 -17.99 -25.61 -4.51
N ASP A 55 -18.56 -25.97 -5.66
CA ASP A 55 -17.77 -26.35 -6.84
C ASP A 55 -16.85 -25.20 -7.28
N LYS A 56 -15.65 -25.54 -7.75
CA LYS A 56 -14.66 -24.56 -8.21
C LYS A 56 -15.20 -23.60 -9.28
N ARG A 57 -16.05 -24.11 -10.20
CA ARG A 57 -16.68 -23.30 -11.26
C ARG A 57 -17.51 -22.16 -10.69
N LYS A 58 -18.15 -22.38 -9.53
CA LYS A 58 -18.91 -21.33 -8.87
C LYS A 58 -18.01 -20.19 -8.36
N LEU A 59 -16.80 -20.52 -7.88
CA LEU A 59 -15.80 -19.50 -7.51
C LEU A 59 -15.32 -18.71 -8.73
N ASP A 60 -15.07 -19.39 -9.85
CA ASP A 60 -14.70 -18.75 -11.12
C ASP A 60 -15.78 -17.76 -11.61
N GLN A 61 -17.05 -18.07 -11.38
CA GLN A 61 -18.19 -17.18 -11.71
C GLN A 61 -18.31 -15.99 -10.74
N MET A 62 -18.01 -16.20 -9.45
CA MET A 62 -18.10 -15.14 -8.43
C MET A 62 -16.94 -14.15 -8.48
N ALA A 63 -15.76 -14.60 -8.89
CA ALA A 63 -14.54 -13.80 -8.96
C ALA A 63 -13.90 -13.96 -10.36
N PRO A 64 -14.55 -13.47 -11.43
CA PRO A 64 -14.10 -13.65 -12.80
C PRO A 64 -12.74 -12.99 -13.02
N GLY A 65 -11.81 -13.74 -13.62
CA GLY A 65 -10.44 -13.27 -13.87
C GLY A 65 -9.53 -13.23 -12.65
N MET A 66 -10.02 -13.53 -11.44
CA MET A 66 -9.21 -13.56 -10.24
C MET A 66 -8.64 -14.97 -10.00
N GLN A 67 -7.35 -15.04 -9.67
CA GLN A 67 -6.74 -16.30 -9.23
C GLN A 67 -7.09 -16.57 -7.77
N HIS A 68 -8.26 -17.11 -7.51
CA HIS A 68 -8.81 -17.30 -6.17
C HIS A 68 -8.16 -18.43 -5.36
N GLN A 69 -7.37 -19.32 -5.97
CA GLN A 69 -6.69 -20.44 -5.29
C GLN A 69 -7.62 -21.32 -4.44
N GLY A 70 -8.89 -21.40 -4.83
CA GLY A 70 -9.91 -22.19 -4.14
C GLY A 70 -10.60 -21.49 -2.97
N VAL A 71 -10.40 -20.19 -2.76
CA VAL A 71 -11.12 -19.40 -1.74
C VAL A 71 -11.48 -18.02 -2.25
N VAL A 72 -12.70 -17.58 -1.92
CA VAL A 72 -13.23 -16.24 -2.21
C VAL A 72 -14.02 -15.79 -1.00
N ALA A 73 -13.94 -14.53 -0.65
CA ALA A 73 -14.73 -13.94 0.42
C ALA A 73 -15.40 -12.64 -0.05
N GLN A 74 -16.54 -12.38 0.52
CA GLN A 74 -17.26 -11.13 0.43
C GLN A 74 -16.95 -10.31 1.68
N ALA A 75 -16.39 -9.12 1.49
CA ALA A 75 -15.98 -8.23 2.56
C ALA A 75 -16.68 -6.88 2.47
N ALA A 76 -16.66 -6.13 3.56
CA ALA A 76 -16.98 -4.72 3.55
C ALA A 76 -15.99 -3.97 2.63
N PRO A 77 -16.40 -2.85 2.00
CA PRO A 77 -15.52 -1.99 1.24
C PRO A 77 -14.28 -1.58 2.05
N TYR A 78 -13.16 -1.34 1.36
CA TYR A 78 -11.97 -0.84 2.04
C TYR A 78 -12.23 0.54 2.66
N ALA A 79 -11.95 0.67 3.94
CA ALA A 79 -12.10 1.92 4.66
C ALA A 79 -10.81 2.75 4.55
N TYR A 80 -10.86 3.82 3.74
CA TYR A 80 -9.79 4.81 3.71
C TYR A 80 -9.80 5.62 5.02
N VAL A 81 -8.63 6.05 5.45
CA VAL A 81 -8.44 6.84 6.67
C VAL A 81 -8.09 8.30 6.33
N GLU A 82 -8.18 9.19 7.30
CA GLU A 82 -7.71 10.56 7.14
C GLU A 82 -6.17 10.63 7.31
N VAL A 83 -5.54 11.70 6.84
CA VAL A 83 -4.08 11.88 6.92
C VAL A 83 -3.59 11.94 8.36
N GLU A 84 -4.38 12.54 9.23
CA GLU A 84 -4.15 12.66 10.66
C GLU A 84 -4.03 11.28 11.36
N ASP A 85 -4.80 10.30 10.90
CA ASP A 85 -4.74 8.91 11.42
C ASP A 85 -3.40 8.25 11.10
N LEU A 86 -2.78 8.61 9.96
CA LEU A 86 -1.45 8.11 9.60
C LEU A 86 -0.37 8.65 10.54
N LEU A 87 -0.47 9.92 10.92
CA LEU A 87 0.43 10.55 11.88
C LEU A 87 0.22 10.01 13.30
N ALA A 88 -1.05 9.83 13.68
CA ALA A 88 -1.41 9.23 14.97
C ALA A 88 -0.83 7.82 15.11
N LYS A 89 -0.89 7.00 14.06
CA LYS A 89 -0.29 5.66 14.06
C LYS A 89 1.21 5.66 14.34
N ALA A 90 1.95 6.63 13.83
CA ALA A 90 3.37 6.79 14.13
C ALA A 90 3.59 7.18 15.60
N ALA A 91 2.79 8.13 16.09
CA ALA A 91 2.84 8.57 17.48
C ALA A 91 2.51 7.43 18.47
N ASP A 92 1.48 6.63 18.19
CA ASP A 92 1.09 5.46 18.99
C ASP A 92 2.21 4.40 19.10
N ARG A 93 3.07 4.34 18.09
CA ARG A 93 4.26 3.47 18.11
C ARG A 93 5.49 4.11 18.74
N GLY A 94 5.44 5.40 19.06
CA GLY A 94 6.61 6.16 19.52
C GLY A 94 7.67 6.32 18.44
N GLU A 95 7.28 6.28 17.16
CA GLU A 95 8.17 6.32 16.00
C GLU A 95 8.05 7.65 15.25
N SER A 96 9.13 8.11 14.62
CA SER A 96 9.07 9.23 13.67
C SER A 96 8.22 8.85 12.47
N PRO A 97 7.25 9.69 12.04
CA PRO A 97 6.42 9.41 10.87
C PRO A 97 7.23 9.02 9.64
N PHE A 98 6.80 7.97 8.95
CA PHE A 98 7.29 7.56 7.64
C PHE A 98 6.11 7.31 6.74
N LEU A 99 5.85 8.22 5.80
CA LEU A 99 4.71 8.20 4.91
C LEU A 99 5.15 8.08 3.45
N LEU A 100 4.27 7.54 2.61
CA LEU A 100 4.41 7.62 1.16
C LEU A 100 3.29 8.47 0.57
N ILE A 101 3.61 9.27 -0.42
CA ILE A 101 2.66 10.02 -1.26
C ILE A 101 2.84 9.51 -2.69
N LEU A 102 1.77 9.00 -3.28
CA LEU A 102 1.81 8.43 -4.62
C LEU A 102 1.09 9.38 -5.60
N ASP A 103 1.85 9.98 -6.51
CA ASP A 103 1.32 10.91 -7.50
C ASP A 103 1.13 10.22 -8.86
N GLU A 104 -0.12 10.10 -9.30
CA GLU A 104 -0.54 9.47 -10.55
C GLU A 104 -0.09 7.99 -10.71
N ILE A 105 -0.07 7.22 -9.63
CA ILE A 105 0.12 5.76 -9.71
C ILE A 105 -1.21 5.09 -10.03
N GLU A 106 -1.46 4.81 -11.30
CA GLU A 106 -2.75 4.33 -11.80
C GLU A 106 -2.83 2.80 -11.88
N ASP A 107 -1.69 2.09 -11.95
CA ASP A 107 -1.66 0.64 -12.02
C ASP A 107 -1.88 0.01 -10.62
N PRO A 108 -2.95 -0.80 -10.43
CA PRO A 108 -3.20 -1.50 -9.18
C PRO A 108 -2.10 -2.51 -8.80
N HIS A 109 -1.32 -3.01 -9.76
CA HIS A 109 -0.18 -3.87 -9.47
C HIS A 109 0.97 -3.08 -8.83
N ASN A 110 1.24 -1.86 -9.30
CA ASN A 110 2.21 -0.97 -8.67
C ASN A 110 1.77 -0.60 -7.25
N LEU A 111 0.52 -0.16 -7.07
CA LEU A 111 0.00 0.17 -5.74
C LEU A 111 0.11 -1.02 -4.78
N GLY A 112 -0.29 -2.22 -5.20
CA GLY A 112 -0.19 -3.42 -4.38
C GLY A 112 1.26 -3.78 -4.02
N SER A 113 2.19 -3.67 -4.97
CA SER A 113 3.62 -3.92 -4.73
C SER A 113 4.24 -2.90 -3.78
N ILE A 114 3.87 -1.62 -3.92
CA ILE A 114 4.30 -0.55 -3.01
C ILE A 114 3.78 -0.82 -1.59
N LEU A 115 2.50 -1.13 -1.41
CA LEU A 115 1.92 -1.44 -0.11
C LEU A 115 2.58 -2.64 0.57
N ARG A 116 2.94 -3.67 -0.20
CA ARG A 116 3.66 -4.83 0.33
C ARG A 116 5.05 -4.45 0.86
N THR A 117 5.77 -3.63 0.11
CA THR A 117 7.10 -3.15 0.54
C THR A 117 6.98 -2.16 1.71
N ALA A 118 5.94 -1.31 1.70
CA ALA A 118 5.64 -0.36 2.76
C ALA A 118 5.43 -1.06 4.11
N GLU A 119 4.70 -2.17 4.13
CA GLU A 119 4.54 -3.00 5.33
C GLU A 119 5.88 -3.53 5.84
N CYS A 120 6.68 -4.13 4.94
CA CYS A 120 7.98 -4.71 5.30
C CYS A 120 8.99 -3.66 5.80
N THR A 121 8.84 -2.40 5.44
CA THR A 121 9.77 -1.31 5.77
C THR A 121 9.30 -0.39 6.88
N GLY A 122 8.12 -0.68 7.47
CA GLY A 122 7.58 0.09 8.58
C GLY A 122 6.98 1.44 8.19
N VAL A 123 6.50 1.59 6.96
CA VAL A 123 5.73 2.78 6.53
C VAL A 123 4.44 2.87 7.33
N HIS A 124 4.14 4.04 7.89
CA HIS A 124 2.96 4.25 8.73
C HIS A 124 1.68 4.42 7.93
N GLY A 125 1.80 4.88 6.68
CA GLY A 125 0.65 5.00 5.78
C GLY A 125 1.01 5.50 4.39
N VAL A 126 0.05 5.33 3.46
CA VAL A 126 0.18 5.72 2.06
C VAL A 126 -0.93 6.72 1.72
N ILE A 127 -0.57 7.79 1.03
CA ILE A 127 -1.49 8.85 0.59
C ILE A 127 -1.62 8.78 -0.93
N ILE A 128 -2.85 8.69 -1.42
CA ILE A 128 -3.15 8.67 -2.85
C ILE A 128 -4.17 9.78 -3.21
N PRO A 129 -4.13 10.33 -4.41
CA PRO A 129 -5.17 11.27 -4.84
C PRO A 129 -6.48 10.53 -5.17
N LYS A 130 -7.63 11.23 -5.09
CA LYS A 130 -8.94 10.68 -5.49
C LYS A 130 -9.07 10.46 -6.99
N ARG A 131 -8.27 11.14 -7.80
CA ARG A 131 -8.26 11.04 -9.27
C ARG A 131 -6.87 10.67 -9.75
N ARG A 132 -6.80 10.01 -10.91
CA ARG A 132 -5.54 9.57 -11.53
C ARG A 132 -4.70 8.69 -10.59
N SER A 133 -5.35 7.79 -9.87
CA SER A 133 -4.69 6.82 -9.02
C SER A 133 -5.47 5.51 -8.97
N ALA A 134 -4.78 4.42 -8.76
CA ALA A 134 -5.40 3.16 -8.45
C ALA A 134 -6.15 3.27 -7.11
N ALA A 135 -7.39 2.77 -7.08
CA ALA A 135 -8.11 2.57 -5.83
C ALA A 135 -7.70 1.23 -5.20
N VAL A 136 -7.90 1.11 -3.88
CA VAL A 136 -7.76 -0.19 -3.22
C VAL A 136 -8.88 -1.11 -3.69
N THR A 137 -8.50 -2.15 -4.40
CA THR A 137 -9.39 -3.14 -5.01
C THR A 137 -8.93 -4.55 -4.66
N ALA A 138 -9.71 -5.56 -5.05
CA ALA A 138 -9.31 -6.96 -4.92
C ALA A 138 -7.95 -7.27 -5.58
N THR A 139 -7.61 -6.61 -6.69
CA THR A 139 -6.30 -6.72 -7.34
C THR A 139 -5.19 -6.19 -6.45
N VAL A 140 -5.38 -5.03 -5.83
CA VAL A 140 -4.42 -4.43 -4.87
C VAL A 140 -4.28 -5.32 -3.65
N SER A 141 -5.37 -5.79 -3.06
CA SER A 141 -5.34 -6.72 -1.92
C SER A 141 -4.55 -7.99 -2.24
N LYS A 142 -4.74 -8.54 -3.44
CA LYS A 142 -4.01 -9.72 -3.90
C LYS A 142 -2.53 -9.43 -4.15
N THR A 143 -2.21 -8.37 -4.88
CA THR A 143 -0.82 -8.03 -5.25
C THR A 143 -0.01 -7.63 -4.03
N SER A 144 -0.64 -6.95 -3.07
CA SER A 144 -0.03 -6.65 -1.77
C SER A 144 0.13 -7.87 -0.85
N ALA A 145 -0.38 -9.06 -1.25
CA ALA A 145 -0.45 -10.25 -0.42
C ALA A 145 -1.14 -10.01 0.94
N GLY A 146 -2.09 -9.07 0.99
CA GLY A 146 -2.81 -8.68 2.20
C GLY A 146 -2.16 -7.55 3.01
N ALA A 147 -1.00 -7.04 2.62
CA ALA A 147 -0.33 -5.94 3.34
C ALA A 147 -1.19 -4.66 3.42
N VAL A 148 -2.13 -4.47 2.50
CA VAL A 148 -3.10 -3.37 2.52
C VAL A 148 -3.96 -3.34 3.81
N GLU A 149 -4.08 -4.45 4.50
CA GLU A 149 -4.82 -4.52 5.77
C GLU A 149 -4.02 -3.94 6.95
N TYR A 150 -2.69 -3.82 6.81
CA TYR A 150 -1.77 -3.32 7.85
C TYR A 150 -1.25 -1.92 7.57
N VAL A 151 -1.15 -1.54 6.29
CA VAL A 151 -0.72 -0.20 5.88
C VAL A 151 -1.94 0.62 5.50
N PRO A 152 -2.41 1.54 6.36
CA PRO A 152 -3.58 2.36 6.07
C PRO A 152 -3.33 3.27 4.87
N VAL A 153 -4.37 3.46 4.06
CA VAL A 153 -4.34 4.33 2.89
C VAL A 153 -5.28 5.50 3.12
N SER A 154 -4.76 6.71 2.98
CA SER A 154 -5.53 7.94 2.93
C SER A 154 -5.79 8.36 1.49
N ARG A 155 -7.00 8.85 1.20
CA ARG A 155 -7.42 9.23 -0.14
C ARG A 155 -7.83 10.70 -0.19
N VAL A 156 -6.93 11.54 -0.72
CA VAL A 156 -7.05 13.01 -0.65
C VAL A 156 -7.51 13.64 -1.97
N THR A 157 -8.12 14.81 -1.89
CA THR A 157 -8.59 15.54 -3.08
C THR A 157 -7.46 16.33 -3.72
N ASN A 158 -6.51 16.86 -2.91
CA ASN A 158 -5.44 17.75 -3.37
C ASN A 158 -4.11 17.40 -2.68
N LEU A 159 -3.18 16.79 -3.44
CA LEU A 159 -1.86 16.41 -2.92
C LEU A 159 -1.03 17.63 -2.48
N VAL A 160 -1.07 18.74 -3.21
CA VAL A 160 -0.32 19.97 -2.86
C VAL A 160 -0.73 20.47 -1.49
N GLN A 161 -2.02 20.62 -1.26
CA GLN A 161 -2.54 21.04 0.04
C GLN A 161 -2.17 20.05 1.16
N THR A 162 -2.25 18.74 0.86
CA THR A 162 -1.85 17.71 1.83
C THR A 162 -0.37 17.77 2.17
N ILE A 163 0.50 18.00 1.19
CA ILE A 163 1.94 18.20 1.40
C ILE A 163 2.19 19.41 2.30
N GLU A 164 1.54 20.53 2.03
CA GLU A 164 1.66 21.74 2.87
C GLU A 164 1.23 21.47 4.32
N GLN A 165 0.14 20.74 4.54
CA GLN A 165 -0.32 20.34 5.88
C GLN A 165 0.70 19.43 6.61
N LEU A 166 1.28 18.47 5.90
CA LEU A 166 2.33 17.61 6.46
C LEU A 166 3.57 18.42 6.87
N LYS A 167 4.00 19.36 6.04
CA LYS A 167 5.11 20.28 6.34
C LYS A 167 4.84 21.12 7.57
N GLN A 168 3.61 21.67 7.71
CA GLN A 168 3.18 22.40 8.91
C GLN A 168 3.20 21.52 10.17
N SER A 169 3.00 20.22 10.02
CA SER A 169 3.11 19.22 11.09
C SER A 169 4.55 18.75 11.36
N GLY A 170 5.55 19.37 10.72
CA GLY A 170 6.96 19.06 10.92
C GLY A 170 7.47 17.84 10.15
N VAL A 171 6.72 17.36 9.15
CA VAL A 171 7.14 16.25 8.28
C VAL A 171 7.90 16.80 7.08
N TRP A 172 9.14 16.37 6.89
CA TRP A 172 9.91 16.66 5.68
C TRP A 172 9.34 15.91 4.48
N VAL A 173 9.14 16.62 3.37
CA VAL A 173 8.60 16.03 2.14
C VAL A 173 9.69 15.95 1.07
N VAL A 174 10.06 14.70 0.74
CA VAL A 174 11.14 14.38 -0.22
C VAL A 174 10.52 13.85 -1.50
N GLY A 175 10.70 14.57 -2.60
CA GLY A 175 10.27 14.12 -3.93
C GLY A 175 11.35 13.29 -4.63
N THR A 176 10.93 12.20 -5.30
CA THR A 176 11.83 11.43 -6.16
C THR A 176 11.80 11.96 -7.58
N ASP A 177 12.92 12.46 -8.09
CA ASP A 177 12.99 13.10 -9.41
C ASP A 177 14.30 12.76 -10.10
N VAL A 178 14.23 12.32 -11.34
CA VAL A 178 15.42 11.96 -12.14
C VAL A 178 16.34 13.14 -12.47
N GLU A 179 15.78 14.36 -12.47
CA GLU A 179 16.52 15.61 -12.72
C GLU A 179 17.10 16.24 -11.44
N ALA A 180 16.86 15.62 -10.27
CA ALA A 180 17.43 16.11 -9.02
C ALA A 180 18.95 16.13 -9.07
N LYS A 181 19.57 17.08 -8.35
CA LYS A 181 21.03 17.19 -8.28
C LYS A 181 21.61 16.13 -7.35
N GLU A 182 21.00 15.92 -6.21
CA GLU A 182 21.47 15.04 -5.15
C GLU A 182 20.86 13.64 -5.26
N GLU A 183 21.66 12.65 -4.91
CA GLU A 183 21.22 11.26 -4.89
C GLU A 183 20.56 10.91 -3.57
N ILE A 184 19.65 9.94 -3.60
CA ILE A 184 18.92 9.45 -2.43
C ILE A 184 19.88 9.03 -1.29
N TYR A 185 21.05 8.53 -1.62
CA TYR A 185 22.06 8.09 -0.65
C TYR A 185 22.76 9.25 0.07
N GLN A 186 22.58 10.48 -0.41
CA GLN A 186 23.12 11.73 0.17
C GLN A 186 22.12 12.46 1.08
N GLY A 187 20.88 11.94 1.19
CA GLY A 187 19.79 12.58 1.95
C GLY A 187 20.02 12.77 3.46
N GLY A 188 21.13 12.26 3.99
CA GLY A 188 21.57 12.52 5.37
C GLY A 188 20.52 12.18 6.43
N ASN A 189 20.35 13.06 7.40
CA ASN A 189 19.45 12.90 8.57
C ASN A 189 17.97 13.15 8.23
N ILE A 190 17.62 13.54 7.00
CA ILE A 190 16.21 13.73 6.60
C ILE A 190 15.40 12.44 6.78
N PHE A 191 16.04 11.28 6.55
CA PHE A 191 15.37 9.99 6.62
C PHE A 191 15.19 9.43 8.03
N THR A 192 15.87 9.98 9.03
CA THR A 192 15.78 9.51 10.42
C THR A 192 14.68 10.22 11.21
N GLY A 193 14.33 11.44 10.78
CA GLY A 193 13.20 12.20 11.30
C GLY A 193 11.85 11.89 10.66
N PRO A 194 10.83 12.73 10.95
CA PRO A 194 9.53 12.65 10.29
C PRO A 194 9.67 12.92 8.78
N VAL A 195 9.29 11.96 7.94
CA VAL A 195 9.48 12.04 6.48
C VAL A 195 8.30 11.49 5.70
N ALA A 196 7.94 12.15 4.60
CA ALA A 196 7.04 11.67 3.56
C ALA A 196 7.79 11.64 2.23
N ILE A 197 7.77 10.50 1.55
CA ILE A 197 8.41 10.32 0.24
C ILE A 197 7.35 10.40 -0.84
N VAL A 198 7.56 11.25 -1.84
CA VAL A 198 6.70 11.37 -3.01
C VAL A 198 7.27 10.53 -4.15
N ILE A 199 6.46 9.60 -4.63
CA ILE A 199 6.74 8.76 -5.80
C ILE A 199 5.82 9.19 -6.93
N GLY A 200 6.39 9.60 -8.05
CA GLY A 200 5.66 9.96 -9.24
C GLY A 200 5.43 8.80 -10.21
N ASN A 201 4.68 9.06 -11.26
CA ASN A 201 4.43 8.13 -12.36
C ASN A 201 5.72 7.80 -13.12
N GLU A 202 5.88 6.56 -13.61
CA GLU A 202 7.09 6.09 -14.29
C GLU A 202 7.44 6.89 -15.55
N ASN A 203 6.44 7.41 -16.26
CA ASN A 203 6.61 8.08 -17.54
C ASN A 203 6.66 9.60 -17.40
N LYS A 204 5.82 10.16 -16.50
CA LYS A 204 5.62 11.60 -16.36
C LYS A 204 6.35 12.19 -15.15
N GLY A 205 6.80 11.35 -14.23
CA GLY A 205 7.27 11.79 -12.93
C GLY A 205 6.17 12.36 -12.04
N MET A 206 6.52 13.25 -11.15
CA MET A 206 5.57 14.01 -10.31
C MET A 206 4.95 15.17 -11.10
N GLY A 207 3.71 15.51 -10.76
CA GLY A 207 3.08 16.73 -11.25
C GLY A 207 3.90 17.97 -10.85
N ARG A 208 3.95 18.98 -11.73
CA ARG A 208 4.78 20.18 -11.52
C ARG A 208 4.57 20.82 -10.15
N LEU A 209 3.32 21.04 -9.74
CA LEU A 209 3.03 21.68 -8.45
C LEU A 209 3.40 20.78 -7.26
N VAL A 210 3.21 19.46 -7.36
CA VAL A 210 3.64 18.50 -6.33
C VAL A 210 5.15 18.56 -6.17
N ARG A 211 5.89 18.54 -7.28
CA ARG A 211 7.36 18.67 -7.32
C ARG A 211 7.85 19.98 -6.67
N GLU A 212 7.25 21.10 -7.03
CA GLU A 212 7.62 22.42 -6.51
C GLU A 212 7.30 22.59 -5.00
N THR A 213 6.36 21.81 -4.46
CA THR A 213 5.96 21.86 -3.04
C THR A 213 6.82 20.98 -2.14
N CYS A 214 7.58 20.02 -2.70
CA CYS A 214 8.53 19.22 -1.93
C CYS A 214 9.63 20.09 -1.31
N ASP A 215 10.11 19.71 -0.12
CA ASP A 215 11.24 20.39 0.54
C ASP A 215 12.58 20.08 -0.14
N VAL A 216 12.73 18.83 -0.58
CA VAL A 216 13.95 18.32 -1.22
C VAL A 216 13.57 17.41 -2.37
N LEU A 217 14.36 17.45 -3.44
CA LEU A 217 14.28 16.51 -4.55
C LEU A 217 15.54 15.65 -4.56
N LEU A 218 15.36 14.35 -4.61
CA LEU A 218 16.44 13.37 -4.65
C LEU A 218 16.22 12.40 -5.81
N LYS A 219 17.32 11.93 -6.41
CA LYS A 219 17.28 10.94 -7.50
C LYS A 219 17.86 9.60 -7.08
N LEU A 220 17.37 8.55 -7.73
CA LEU A 220 18.06 7.27 -7.79
C LEU A 220 19.13 7.33 -8.87
N PRO A 221 20.39 6.93 -8.61
CA PRO A 221 21.41 6.93 -9.63
C PRO A 221 21.10 5.90 -10.72
N MET A 222 21.21 6.32 -11.98
CA MET A 222 20.98 5.49 -13.15
C MET A 222 22.28 5.39 -13.97
N ASN A 223 22.85 4.20 -14.06
CA ASN A 223 24.09 3.95 -14.80
C ASN A 223 23.85 3.33 -16.19
N GLY A 224 22.61 3.07 -16.54
CA GLY A 224 22.21 2.45 -17.80
C GLY A 224 21.76 3.47 -18.85
N ARG A 225 21.20 2.97 -19.95
CA ARG A 225 20.60 3.80 -21.01
C ARG A 225 19.17 4.24 -20.69
N LEU A 226 18.50 3.54 -19.78
CA LEU A 226 17.17 3.91 -19.31
C LEU A 226 17.31 4.92 -18.17
N ASN A 227 16.43 5.91 -18.16
CA ASN A 227 16.45 7.01 -17.21
C ASN A 227 15.36 6.91 -16.13
N SER A 228 14.63 5.81 -16.10
CA SER A 228 13.58 5.58 -15.10
C SER A 228 13.49 4.12 -14.70
N LEU A 229 12.94 3.88 -13.50
CA LEU A 229 12.53 2.57 -12.98
C LEU A 229 11.00 2.48 -12.97
N ASN A 230 10.49 1.27 -12.90
CA ASN A 230 9.10 1.06 -12.51
C ASN A 230 8.83 1.71 -11.14
N ALA A 231 7.67 2.36 -10.95
CA ALA A 231 7.36 3.12 -9.74
C ALA A 231 7.44 2.29 -8.47
N SER A 232 6.99 1.03 -8.49
CA SER A 232 7.07 0.16 -7.32
C SER A 232 8.50 -0.26 -6.98
N VAL A 233 9.36 -0.38 -7.99
CA VAL A 233 10.79 -0.66 -7.80
C VAL A 233 11.48 0.56 -7.20
N ALA A 234 11.26 1.75 -7.77
CA ALA A 234 11.80 3.00 -7.25
C ALA A 234 11.37 3.23 -5.79
N ALA A 235 10.07 3.09 -5.51
CA ALA A 235 9.54 3.18 -4.15
C ALA A 235 10.21 2.18 -3.20
N GLY A 236 10.43 0.94 -3.65
CA GLY A 236 11.09 -0.10 -2.86
C GLY A 236 12.52 0.29 -2.46
N VAL A 237 13.32 0.76 -3.43
CA VAL A 237 14.70 1.20 -3.15
C VAL A 237 14.74 2.33 -2.14
N VAL A 238 13.87 3.34 -2.31
CA VAL A 238 13.79 4.50 -1.39
C VAL A 238 13.34 4.09 0.00
N MET A 239 12.29 3.25 0.11
CA MET A 239 11.81 2.75 1.39
C MET A 239 12.88 1.98 2.17
N TYR A 240 13.66 1.14 1.50
CA TYR A 240 14.76 0.42 2.12
C TYR A 240 15.94 1.32 2.50
N GLU A 241 16.19 2.40 1.78
CA GLU A 241 17.21 3.39 2.21
C GLU A 241 16.75 4.11 3.48
N VAL A 242 15.49 4.53 3.59
CA VAL A 242 14.94 5.09 4.83
C VAL A 242 15.07 4.11 5.99
N LEU A 243 14.67 2.83 5.78
CA LEU A 243 14.81 1.78 6.80
C LEU A 243 16.25 1.59 7.22
N ARG A 244 17.20 1.53 6.26
CA ARG A 244 18.63 1.38 6.53
C ARG A 244 19.17 2.52 7.40
N ARG A 245 18.78 3.76 7.08
CA ARG A 245 19.20 4.96 7.84
C ARG A 245 18.67 4.91 9.27
N ARG A 246 17.39 4.66 9.44
CA ARG A 246 16.75 4.57 10.76
C ARG A 246 17.37 3.49 11.64
N ARG A 247 17.74 2.33 11.06
CA ARG A 247 18.42 1.25 11.78
C ARG A 247 19.87 1.54 12.13
N ALA A 248 20.53 2.44 11.42
CA ALA A 248 21.93 2.79 11.71
C ALA A 248 22.08 3.80 12.87
N GLU A 249 21.00 4.48 13.24
CA GLU A 249 20.97 5.46 14.34
C GLU A 249 20.33 4.90 15.64
N GLY A 250 19.62 3.77 15.58
CA GLY A 250 19.07 3.07 16.74
C GLY A 250 19.92 1.87 17.15
#